data_1a47720c7e65d32f009ad5b5303febb1
#
_entry.id   1a47720c7e65d32f009ad5b5303febb1
#
_cell.length_a   1.000
_cell.length_b   1.000
_cell.length_c   1.000
_cell.angle_alpha   90.00
_cell.angle_beta   90.00
_cell.angle_gamma   90.00
#
_symmetry.space_group_name_H-M   'P 1'
#
loop_
_entity.id
_entity.type
_entity.pdbx_description
1 polymer ?
#
loop_
_entity_poly.entity_id
_entity_poly.type
_entity_poly.pdbx_seq_one_letter_code
_entity_poly.pdbx_strand_id
1 'polypeptide(L)'
;MKSRKLLILCLCCLISFGGYAQRKRAFLVGISHYDTALTGYQWNNINGVEDVNLLSPILQKQGYSLTTLLDNQATFDNITRQLSQFISKTKKGDIVYVHFSTHGQPVEDINGDEEDGWDEAIIPIDAYKIYKKGVYEGKNHLTDDLLNKYIKKLREKIGPTGFLYVTIDACHAGTSSRANDDTVRGTKVGFTYNNKVFKPSTSKKSHYKVEASAKLSNVMFLEACRSDQINTEIKIGSKRYGPLSYNIAQTLKQKPLSINANEFHTNLKAAIMNGGHWSNNQNLVTETSY
;
A
#
# COMPACT_ATOMS: atom_id res chain seq x y z
N MET A 1 -31.19 75.01 14.49
CA MET A 1 -30.96 73.95 13.49
C MET A 1 -29.96 72.98 14.06
N LYS A 2 -30.39 71.79 14.51
CA LYS A 2 -29.51 70.73 15.05
C LYS A 2 -29.26 69.71 13.97
N SER A 3 -28.03 69.60 13.50
CA SER A 3 -27.56 68.60 12.53
C SER A 3 -27.45 67.23 13.21
N ARG A 4 -28.26 66.26 12.77
CA ARG A 4 -28.15 64.86 13.18
C ARG A 4 -27.11 64.17 12.28
N LYS A 5 -25.95 63.82 12.81
CA LYS A 5 -24.97 62.96 12.17
C LYS A 5 -25.48 61.52 12.20
N LEU A 6 -25.78 60.97 11.04
CA LEU A 6 -26.16 59.56 10.84
C LEU A 6 -24.88 58.71 10.89
N LEU A 7 -24.69 57.90 11.93
CA LEU A 7 -23.58 57.00 12.07
C LEU A 7 -23.97 55.71 11.34
N ILE A 8 -23.45 55.49 10.14
CA ILE A 8 -23.61 54.22 9.42
C ILE A 8 -22.61 53.25 9.98
N LEU A 9 -23.11 52.29 10.76
CA LEU A 9 -22.32 51.19 11.31
C LEU A 9 -22.19 50.12 10.19
N CYS A 10 -21.09 50.09 9.44
CA CYS A 10 -20.75 49.01 8.51
C CYS A 10 -20.42 47.75 9.32
N LEU A 11 -21.39 46.85 9.44
CA LEU A 11 -21.20 45.51 10.01
C LEU A 11 -20.50 44.67 8.94
N CYS A 12 -19.16 44.65 8.92
CA CYS A 12 -18.37 43.71 8.14
C CYS A 12 -18.60 42.30 8.67
N CYS A 13 -19.52 41.57 8.06
CA CYS A 13 -19.61 40.11 8.24
C CYS A 13 -18.32 39.48 7.74
N LEU A 14 -17.37 39.23 8.65
CA LEU A 14 -16.25 38.34 8.43
C LEU A 14 -16.81 36.93 8.24
N ILE A 15 -17.16 36.57 7.01
CA ILE A 15 -17.41 35.18 6.64
C ILE A 15 -16.05 34.50 6.74
N SER A 16 -15.76 33.95 7.90
CA SER A 16 -14.64 33.02 8.07
C SER A 16 -14.94 31.80 7.18
N PHE A 17 -14.42 31.80 5.96
CA PHE A 17 -14.26 30.55 5.23
C PHE A 17 -13.31 29.70 6.06
N GLY A 18 -13.89 28.92 6.95
CA GLY A 18 -13.18 27.85 7.64
C GLY A 18 -12.71 26.88 6.58
N GLY A 19 -11.56 27.17 5.98
CA GLY A 19 -10.86 26.20 5.16
C GLY A 19 -10.58 25.01 6.04
N TYR A 20 -11.33 23.92 5.86
CA TYR A 20 -11.01 22.66 6.52
C TYR A 20 -9.59 22.31 6.11
N ALA A 21 -8.63 22.46 7.04
CA ALA A 21 -7.26 22.04 6.81
C ALA A 21 -7.30 20.59 6.36
N GLN A 22 -6.77 20.33 5.18
CA GLN A 22 -6.71 19.01 4.58
C GLN A 22 -5.98 18.06 5.53
N ARG A 23 -6.69 17.06 6.05
CA ARG A 23 -6.12 16.12 7.00
C ARG A 23 -5.34 15.05 6.25
N LYS A 24 -4.28 14.62 6.87
CA LYS A 24 -3.39 13.60 6.35
C LYS A 24 -3.46 12.36 7.24
N ARG A 25 -3.68 11.21 6.64
CA ARG A 25 -3.83 9.93 7.34
C ARG A 25 -3.01 8.85 6.66
N ALA A 26 -2.37 8.00 7.44
CA ALA A 26 -1.67 6.84 6.90
C ALA A 26 -2.08 5.55 7.61
N PHE A 27 -2.24 4.49 6.83
CA PHE A 27 -2.45 3.12 7.28
C PHE A 27 -1.27 2.29 6.80
N LEU A 28 -0.46 1.79 7.73
CA LEU A 28 0.80 1.13 7.43
C LEU A 28 0.80 -0.28 8.02
N VAL A 29 1.10 -1.27 7.19
CA VAL A 29 1.26 -2.67 7.59
C VAL A 29 2.67 -3.12 7.27
N GLY A 30 3.38 -3.65 8.27
CA GLY A 30 4.73 -4.19 8.11
C GLY A 30 4.91 -5.50 8.86
N ILE A 31 5.35 -6.54 8.18
CA ILE A 31 5.59 -7.85 8.78
C ILE A 31 7.03 -8.27 8.54
N SER A 32 7.75 -8.57 9.62
CA SER A 32 9.12 -9.07 9.57
C SER A 32 9.23 -10.51 10.02
N HIS A 33 8.55 -10.86 11.09
CA HIS A 33 8.69 -12.16 11.76
C HIS A 33 7.45 -13.01 11.48
N TYR A 34 7.48 -13.72 10.37
CA TYR A 34 6.46 -14.71 10.06
C TYR A 34 6.69 -15.93 10.96
N ASP A 35 5.92 -16.03 12.04
CA ASP A 35 6.03 -17.10 13.01
C ASP A 35 5.62 -18.43 12.40
N THR A 36 6.58 -19.32 12.27
CA THR A 36 6.37 -20.66 11.73
C THR A 36 5.44 -21.50 12.60
N ALA A 37 5.31 -21.20 13.89
CA ALA A 37 4.39 -21.87 14.79
C ALA A 37 2.92 -21.49 14.52
N LEU A 38 2.65 -20.25 14.10
CA LEU A 38 1.31 -19.80 13.74
C LEU A 38 0.89 -20.28 12.35
N THR A 39 1.82 -20.27 11.40
CA THR A 39 1.50 -20.56 10.00
C THR A 39 1.71 -22.03 9.61
N GLY A 40 2.44 -22.80 10.40
CA GLY A 40 2.75 -24.21 10.12
C GLY A 40 3.48 -24.47 8.79
N TYR A 41 3.67 -23.43 7.94
CA TYR A 41 4.31 -23.48 6.64
C TYR A 41 5.13 -22.21 6.40
N GLN A 42 6.33 -22.35 6.57
CA GLN A 42 7.54 -21.55 6.48
C GLN A 42 7.49 -20.41 5.46
N TRP A 43 6.97 -19.28 5.87
CA TRP A 43 7.37 -18.02 5.29
C TRP A 43 8.73 -17.62 5.88
N ASN A 44 9.64 -17.20 5.03
CA ASN A 44 10.90 -16.62 5.49
C ASN A 44 10.64 -15.26 6.17
N ASN A 45 11.49 -14.92 7.14
CA ASN A 45 11.47 -13.58 7.69
C ASN A 45 11.92 -12.55 6.63
N ILE A 46 11.32 -11.37 6.68
CA ILE A 46 11.65 -10.21 5.86
C ILE A 46 11.79 -8.98 6.77
N ASN A 47 11.95 -7.78 6.22
CA ASN A 47 12.16 -6.57 7.03
C ASN A 47 11.03 -5.54 6.87
N GLY A 48 9.77 -5.97 6.77
CA GLY A 48 8.63 -5.08 6.58
C GLY A 48 8.37 -4.13 7.76
N VAL A 49 8.69 -4.55 8.98
CA VAL A 49 8.64 -3.67 10.17
C VAL A 49 9.66 -2.52 10.04
N GLU A 50 10.86 -2.79 9.53
CA GLU A 50 11.87 -1.75 9.32
C GLU A 50 11.43 -0.72 8.29
N ASP A 51 10.66 -1.11 7.28
CA ASP A 51 10.08 -0.19 6.30
C ASP A 51 9.06 0.75 6.94
N VAL A 52 8.16 0.23 7.76
CA VAL A 52 7.18 1.04 8.48
C VAL A 52 7.88 1.96 9.48
N ASN A 53 8.93 1.47 10.17
CA ASN A 53 9.74 2.28 11.08
C ASN A 53 10.50 3.39 10.35
N LEU A 54 10.91 3.17 9.11
CA LEU A 54 11.55 4.18 8.26
C LEU A 54 10.57 5.26 7.80
N LEU A 55 9.35 4.87 7.39
CA LEU A 55 8.33 5.77 6.86
C LEU A 55 7.62 6.58 7.94
N SER A 56 7.34 5.97 9.10
CA SER A 56 6.49 6.55 10.14
C SER A 56 6.94 7.93 10.62
N PRO A 57 8.21 8.16 11.03
CA PRO A 57 8.64 9.47 11.50
C PRO A 57 8.61 10.56 10.41
N ILE A 58 8.83 10.17 9.14
CA ILE A 58 8.75 11.10 8.01
C ILE A 58 7.30 11.55 7.80
N LEU A 59 6.37 10.61 7.79
CA LEU A 59 4.96 10.89 7.64
C LEU A 59 4.40 11.71 8.82
N GLN A 60 4.78 11.37 10.06
CA GLN A 60 4.39 12.16 11.24
C GLN A 60 4.88 13.60 11.16
N LYS A 61 6.14 13.82 10.74
CA LYS A 61 6.70 15.16 10.52
C LYS A 61 5.92 15.94 9.45
N GLN A 62 5.32 15.24 8.50
CA GLN A 62 4.47 15.82 7.45
C GLN A 62 3.00 15.99 7.88
N GLY A 63 2.66 15.73 9.13
CA GLY A 63 1.32 15.92 9.72
C GLY A 63 0.36 14.75 9.50
N TYR A 64 0.86 13.54 9.18
CA TYR A 64 0.02 12.35 9.07
C TYR A 64 -0.34 11.79 10.45
N SER A 65 -1.63 11.49 10.65
CA SER A 65 -2.09 10.60 11.72
C SER A 65 -1.89 9.16 11.27
N LEU A 66 -1.12 8.36 12.02
CA LEU A 66 -0.77 7.01 11.65
C LEU A 66 -1.69 5.97 12.31
N THR A 67 -2.01 4.92 11.57
CA THR A 67 -2.48 3.63 12.05
C THR A 67 -1.49 2.60 11.57
N THR A 68 -0.79 1.93 12.48
CA THR A 68 0.26 0.95 12.16
C THR A 68 -0.11 -0.42 12.68
N LEU A 69 0.15 -1.46 11.89
CA LEU A 69 0.02 -2.86 12.26
C LEU A 69 1.33 -3.57 11.97
N LEU A 70 1.99 -4.05 13.00
CA LEU A 70 3.32 -4.67 12.91
C LEU A 70 3.28 -6.12 13.39
N ASP A 71 3.94 -7.00 12.65
CA ASP A 71 4.10 -8.42 13.00
C ASP A 71 2.79 -9.04 13.53
N ASN A 72 2.74 -9.50 14.77
CA ASN A 72 1.59 -10.18 15.39
C ASN A 72 0.29 -9.34 15.39
N GLN A 73 0.36 -8.04 15.15
CA GLN A 73 -0.82 -7.21 14.97
C GLN A 73 -1.37 -7.30 13.54
N ALA A 74 -0.59 -7.76 12.57
CA ALA A 74 -0.94 -7.81 11.17
C ALA A 74 -1.60 -9.15 10.78
N THR A 75 -2.52 -9.66 11.58
CA THR A 75 -3.41 -10.77 11.21
C THR A 75 -4.48 -10.30 10.21
N PHE A 76 -5.01 -11.21 9.40
CA PHE A 76 -6.06 -10.90 8.43
C PHE A 76 -7.25 -10.18 9.06
N ASP A 77 -7.79 -10.73 10.16
CA ASP A 77 -8.93 -10.16 10.85
C ASP A 77 -8.62 -8.77 11.42
N ASN A 78 -7.42 -8.58 11.96
CA ASN A 78 -7.05 -7.27 12.50
C ASN A 78 -6.80 -6.24 11.39
N ILE A 79 -6.15 -6.62 10.28
CA ILE A 79 -5.96 -5.73 9.13
C ILE A 79 -7.31 -5.27 8.61
N THR A 80 -8.23 -6.18 8.32
CA THR A 80 -9.54 -5.86 7.73
C THR A 80 -10.42 -5.05 8.68
N ARG A 81 -10.41 -5.36 9.97
CA ARG A 81 -11.10 -4.61 11.01
C ARG A 81 -10.54 -3.20 11.17
N GLN A 82 -9.22 -3.04 11.27
CA GLN A 82 -8.58 -1.74 11.43
C GLN A 82 -8.70 -0.89 10.16
N LEU A 83 -8.63 -1.49 8.97
CA LEU A 83 -8.86 -0.79 7.71
C LEU A 83 -10.30 -0.27 7.63
N SER A 84 -11.29 -1.06 8.05
CA SER A 84 -12.69 -0.62 8.15
C SER A 84 -12.86 0.56 9.12
N GLN A 85 -12.21 0.52 10.28
CA GLN A 85 -12.22 1.63 11.25
C GLN A 85 -11.48 2.87 10.69
N PHE A 86 -10.39 2.67 9.99
CA PHE A 86 -9.64 3.74 9.33
C PHE A 86 -10.50 4.45 8.28
N ILE A 87 -11.20 3.68 7.43
CA ILE A 87 -12.16 4.20 6.45
C ILE A 87 -13.25 5.01 7.15
N SER A 88 -13.82 4.52 8.26
CA SER A 88 -14.89 5.23 8.98
C SER A 88 -14.46 6.59 9.52
N LYS A 89 -13.18 6.72 9.91
CA LYS A 89 -12.58 7.96 10.43
C LYS A 89 -12.10 8.92 9.33
N THR A 90 -11.97 8.44 8.09
CA THR A 90 -11.55 9.25 6.94
C THR A 90 -12.67 10.20 6.53
N LYS A 91 -12.31 11.38 6.06
CA LYS A 91 -13.24 12.44 5.68
C LYS A 91 -12.98 12.93 4.25
N LYS A 92 -13.98 13.60 3.71
CA LYS A 92 -13.89 14.24 2.38
C LYS A 92 -12.72 15.23 2.35
N GLY A 93 -11.91 15.14 1.28
CA GLY A 93 -10.74 16.01 1.07
C GLY A 93 -9.45 15.55 1.78
N ASP A 94 -9.48 14.46 2.55
CA ASP A 94 -8.26 13.93 3.20
C ASP A 94 -7.22 13.50 2.14
N ILE A 95 -5.93 13.63 2.45
CA ILE A 95 -4.84 12.94 1.76
C ILE A 95 -4.54 11.67 2.54
N VAL A 96 -4.69 10.54 1.89
CA VAL A 96 -4.53 9.23 2.53
C VAL A 96 -3.38 8.46 1.90
N TYR A 97 -2.59 7.82 2.74
CA TYR A 97 -1.51 6.94 2.36
C TYR A 97 -1.74 5.55 2.97
N VAL A 98 -1.79 4.53 2.13
CA VAL A 98 -1.90 3.11 2.53
C VAL A 98 -0.63 2.40 2.08
N HIS A 99 0.00 1.65 2.97
CA HIS A 99 1.25 0.96 2.70
C HIS A 99 1.23 -0.45 3.25
N PHE A 100 1.64 -1.40 2.42
CA PHE A 100 1.87 -2.78 2.81
C PHE A 100 3.33 -3.15 2.49
N SER A 101 4.03 -3.63 3.49
CA SER A 101 5.35 -4.20 3.39
C SER A 101 5.33 -5.61 3.98
N THR A 102 5.12 -6.61 3.11
CA THR A 102 4.77 -7.99 3.47
C THR A 102 5.32 -8.96 2.43
N HIS A 103 5.09 -10.25 2.62
CA HIS A 103 5.12 -11.19 1.51
C HIS A 103 3.92 -11.00 0.58
N GLY A 104 4.09 -11.41 -0.67
CA GLY A 104 3.03 -11.62 -1.63
C GLY A 104 2.98 -13.06 -2.13
N GLN A 105 1.83 -13.49 -2.64
CA GLN A 105 1.63 -14.82 -3.21
C GLN A 105 0.55 -14.79 -4.29
N PRO A 106 0.72 -15.50 -5.42
CA PRO A 106 -0.38 -15.75 -6.33
C PRO A 106 -1.35 -16.74 -5.70
N VAL A 107 -2.64 -16.46 -5.78
CA VAL A 107 -3.76 -17.29 -5.30
C VAL A 107 -4.59 -17.69 -6.49
N GLU A 108 -5.01 -18.94 -6.58
CA GLU A 108 -5.86 -19.40 -7.68
C GLU A 108 -7.17 -18.60 -7.72
N ASP A 109 -7.39 -17.91 -8.85
CA ASP A 109 -8.63 -17.18 -9.12
C ASP A 109 -9.80 -18.18 -9.23
N ILE A 110 -10.77 -18.03 -8.32
CA ILE A 110 -11.96 -18.86 -8.27
C ILE A 110 -13.20 -18.17 -8.82
N ASN A 111 -13.16 -16.85 -9.04
CA ASN A 111 -14.28 -16.08 -9.57
C ASN A 111 -14.19 -15.88 -11.09
N GLY A 112 -13.00 -16.13 -11.69
CA GLY A 112 -12.77 -16.17 -13.14
C GLY A 112 -12.64 -14.80 -13.78
N ASP A 113 -12.24 -13.78 -13.02
CA ASP A 113 -12.09 -12.42 -13.55
C ASP A 113 -10.64 -12.05 -13.94
N GLU A 114 -9.66 -12.91 -13.62
CA GLU A 114 -8.28 -12.74 -14.03
C GLU A 114 -7.93 -13.60 -15.29
N GLU A 115 -7.35 -12.94 -16.31
CA GLU A 115 -7.01 -13.57 -17.60
C GLU A 115 -6.04 -14.76 -17.47
N ASP A 116 -5.12 -14.71 -16.50
CA ASP A 116 -4.15 -15.77 -16.24
C ASP A 116 -4.64 -16.79 -15.21
N GLY A 117 -5.77 -16.51 -14.58
CA GLY A 117 -6.44 -17.33 -13.57
C GLY A 117 -5.76 -17.31 -12.21
N TRP A 118 -5.13 -16.19 -11.83
CA TRP A 118 -4.49 -15.99 -10.55
C TRP A 118 -4.74 -14.60 -10.00
N ASP A 119 -5.27 -14.53 -8.78
CA ASP A 119 -5.29 -13.32 -7.97
C ASP A 119 -3.91 -13.08 -7.35
N GLU A 120 -3.61 -11.84 -7.00
CA GLU A 120 -2.47 -11.47 -6.19
C GLU A 120 -2.89 -11.20 -4.74
N ALA A 121 -2.19 -11.80 -3.79
CA ALA A 121 -2.51 -11.62 -2.39
C ALA A 121 -1.34 -11.03 -1.59
N ILE A 122 -1.66 -10.07 -0.75
CA ILE A 122 -0.87 -9.65 0.39
C ILE A 122 -1.00 -10.72 1.47
N ILE A 123 0.10 -11.09 2.12
CA ILE A 123 0.15 -12.18 3.08
C ILE A 123 0.16 -11.64 4.51
N PRO A 124 -0.98 -11.70 5.23
CA PRO A 124 -1.02 -11.47 6.67
C PRO A 124 -0.19 -12.51 7.44
N ILE A 125 0.17 -12.19 8.68
CA ILE A 125 1.05 -13.04 9.47
C ILE A 125 0.45 -14.42 9.78
N ASP A 126 -0.86 -14.55 9.71
CA ASP A 126 -1.63 -15.78 9.97
C ASP A 126 -2.09 -16.51 8.70
N ALA A 127 -1.59 -16.12 7.53
CA ALA A 127 -1.86 -16.80 6.28
C ALA A 127 -0.84 -17.91 6.01
N TYR A 128 -1.33 -19.10 5.67
CA TYR A 128 -0.47 -20.26 5.32
C TYR A 128 -0.05 -20.17 3.85
N LYS A 129 1.15 -20.64 3.59
CA LYS A 129 1.72 -20.67 2.24
C LYS A 129 1.08 -21.74 1.33
N ILE A 130 0.54 -22.81 1.91
CA ILE A 130 0.04 -23.98 1.18
C ILE A 130 -1.35 -24.32 1.66
N TYR A 131 -2.24 -24.62 0.70
CA TYR A 131 -3.58 -25.16 0.98
C TYR A 131 -3.49 -26.47 1.76
N LYS A 132 -4.29 -26.60 2.78
CA LYS A 132 -4.42 -27.82 3.56
C LYS A 132 -5.87 -28.03 3.96
N LYS A 133 -6.53 -28.97 3.28
CA LYS A 133 -7.95 -29.28 3.50
C LYS A 133 -8.26 -29.52 4.97
N GLY A 134 -9.31 -28.88 5.48
CA GLY A 134 -9.76 -28.96 6.87
C GLY A 134 -8.88 -28.26 7.90
N VAL A 135 -7.74 -27.66 7.50
CA VAL A 135 -6.83 -26.92 8.37
C VAL A 135 -6.73 -25.46 7.95
N TYR A 136 -6.37 -25.23 6.69
CA TYR A 136 -6.28 -23.88 6.12
C TYR A 136 -6.63 -23.89 4.63
N GLU A 137 -7.69 -23.19 4.27
CA GLU A 137 -8.28 -23.18 2.94
C GLU A 137 -8.26 -21.78 2.31
N GLY A 138 -7.26 -20.94 2.68
CA GLY A 138 -7.01 -19.65 2.03
C GLY A 138 -7.72 -18.44 2.65
N LYS A 139 -8.50 -18.63 3.72
CA LYS A 139 -9.36 -17.58 4.31
C LYS A 139 -8.63 -16.31 4.78
N ASN A 140 -7.33 -16.38 5.03
CA ASN A 140 -6.53 -15.28 5.55
C ASN A 140 -5.64 -14.63 4.47
N HIS A 141 -5.82 -14.96 3.20
CA HIS A 141 -5.16 -14.23 2.12
C HIS A 141 -5.92 -12.92 1.85
N LEU A 142 -5.22 -11.80 1.85
CA LEU A 142 -5.79 -10.52 1.47
C LEU A 142 -5.59 -10.34 -0.04
N THR A 143 -6.50 -10.91 -0.82
CA THR A 143 -6.46 -10.84 -2.29
C THR A 143 -6.66 -9.40 -2.78
N ASP A 144 -6.16 -9.12 -3.98
CA ASP A 144 -6.35 -7.84 -4.67
C ASP A 144 -7.82 -7.48 -4.81
N ASP A 145 -8.69 -8.44 -5.12
CA ASP A 145 -10.14 -8.30 -5.14
C ASP A 145 -10.74 -7.78 -3.82
N LEU A 146 -10.30 -8.36 -2.71
CA LEU A 146 -10.76 -7.91 -1.40
C LEU A 146 -10.17 -6.55 -1.04
N LEU A 147 -8.90 -6.33 -1.32
CA LEU A 147 -8.25 -5.03 -1.11
C LEU A 147 -8.91 -3.94 -1.97
N ASN A 148 -9.20 -4.22 -3.23
CA ASN A 148 -9.90 -3.29 -4.13
C ASN A 148 -11.27 -2.86 -3.58
N LYS A 149 -12.02 -3.74 -2.92
CA LYS A 149 -13.28 -3.39 -2.23
C LYS A 149 -13.06 -2.37 -1.10
N TYR A 150 -11.99 -2.52 -0.31
CA TYR A 150 -11.63 -1.54 0.73
C TYR A 150 -11.15 -0.22 0.14
N ILE A 151 -10.31 -0.29 -0.88
CA ILE A 151 -9.78 0.90 -1.58
C ILE A 151 -10.93 1.70 -2.22
N LYS A 152 -11.90 1.04 -2.86
CA LYS A 152 -13.08 1.72 -3.41
C LYS A 152 -13.86 2.45 -2.33
N LYS A 153 -14.16 1.80 -1.19
CA LYS A 153 -14.83 2.44 -0.04
C LYS A 153 -14.05 3.63 0.52
N LEU A 154 -12.71 3.51 0.56
CA LEU A 154 -11.84 4.59 1.01
C LEU A 154 -11.89 5.78 0.06
N ARG A 155 -11.81 5.54 -1.25
CA ARG A 155 -11.95 6.56 -2.30
C ARG A 155 -13.31 7.27 -2.26
N GLU A 156 -14.40 6.54 -1.98
CA GLU A 156 -15.73 7.10 -1.78
C GLU A 156 -15.76 8.06 -0.58
N LYS A 157 -15.11 7.69 0.54
CA LYS A 157 -15.02 8.55 1.73
C LYS A 157 -14.20 9.80 1.52
N ILE A 158 -13.07 9.67 0.81
CA ILE A 158 -12.18 10.78 0.49
C ILE A 158 -12.85 11.74 -0.49
N GLY A 159 -13.58 11.22 -1.48
CA GLY A 159 -14.23 12.00 -2.52
C GLY A 159 -13.26 12.76 -3.44
N PRO A 160 -13.77 13.47 -4.47
CA PRO A 160 -12.94 14.00 -5.56
C PRO A 160 -11.99 15.14 -5.18
N THR A 161 -12.09 15.69 -3.97
CA THR A 161 -11.24 16.80 -3.49
C THR A 161 -10.04 16.35 -2.69
N GLY A 162 -9.90 15.05 -2.41
CA GLY A 162 -8.74 14.47 -1.75
C GLY A 162 -7.96 13.54 -2.65
N PHE A 163 -7.01 12.81 -2.08
CA PHE A 163 -6.15 11.90 -2.83
C PHE A 163 -5.80 10.66 -2.03
N LEU A 164 -5.68 9.52 -2.71
CA LEU A 164 -5.25 8.25 -2.13
C LEU A 164 -3.95 7.77 -2.78
N TYR A 165 -2.95 7.49 -1.96
CA TYR A 165 -1.76 6.75 -2.34
C TYR A 165 -1.84 5.34 -1.77
N VAL A 166 -1.58 4.33 -2.58
CA VAL A 166 -1.47 2.92 -2.17
C VAL A 166 -0.13 2.40 -2.62
N THR A 167 0.65 1.83 -1.72
CA THR A 167 1.96 1.30 -2.04
C THR A 167 2.11 -0.11 -1.49
N ILE A 168 2.59 -1.03 -2.32
CA ILE A 168 2.73 -2.45 -2.01
C ILE A 168 4.18 -2.87 -2.27
N ASP A 169 4.93 -3.07 -1.19
CA ASP A 169 6.29 -3.58 -1.23
C ASP A 169 6.29 -5.08 -0.94
N ALA A 170 5.78 -5.81 -1.90
CA ALA A 170 5.64 -7.26 -1.91
C ALA A 170 5.96 -7.80 -3.31
N CYS A 171 5.98 -9.11 -3.47
CA CYS A 171 6.22 -9.79 -4.73
C CYS A 171 5.33 -11.04 -4.84
N HIS A 172 4.72 -11.25 -5.98
CA HIS A 172 3.86 -12.39 -6.24
C HIS A 172 4.58 -13.52 -7.01
N ALA A 173 5.81 -13.26 -7.47
CA ALA A 173 6.66 -14.25 -8.12
C ALA A 173 8.07 -14.22 -7.52
N GLY A 174 8.37 -15.06 -6.58
CA GLY A 174 9.69 -15.10 -5.97
C GLY A 174 10.19 -16.52 -5.78
N THR A 175 11.39 -16.86 -6.28
CA THR A 175 12.15 -18.01 -5.75
C THR A 175 13.15 -17.46 -4.75
N SER A 176 13.29 -18.12 -3.59
CA SER A 176 14.51 -17.98 -2.82
C SER A 176 15.69 -18.24 -3.77
N SER A 177 16.42 -17.20 -4.13
CA SER A 177 17.55 -17.33 -5.02
C SER A 177 18.62 -18.17 -4.32
N ARG A 178 19.32 -18.95 -5.11
CA ARG A 178 20.39 -19.83 -4.64
C ARG A 178 21.66 -19.12 -4.20
N ALA A 179 21.66 -17.81 -4.20
CA ALA A 179 22.83 -17.00 -3.91
C ALA A 179 22.60 -16.17 -2.64
N ASN A 180 23.25 -16.61 -1.58
CA ASN A 180 23.79 -15.77 -0.52
C ASN A 180 22.97 -14.56 -0.08
N ASP A 181 22.19 -14.71 1.00
CA ASP A 181 21.77 -13.60 1.86
C ASP A 181 20.66 -12.66 1.32
N ASP A 182 20.12 -12.89 0.13
CA ASP A 182 19.06 -12.05 -0.43
C ASP A 182 17.68 -12.49 0.04
N THR A 183 16.98 -11.60 0.73
CA THR A 183 15.63 -11.85 1.23
C THR A 183 14.59 -11.48 0.17
N VAL A 184 13.83 -12.45 -0.31
CA VAL A 184 12.76 -12.26 -1.30
C VAL A 184 11.42 -12.09 -0.61
N ARG A 185 10.64 -11.11 -1.07
CA ARG A 185 9.34 -10.74 -0.49
C ARG A 185 8.14 -11.45 -1.13
N GLY A 186 8.31 -12.69 -1.52
CA GLY A 186 7.25 -13.45 -2.17
C GLY A 186 7.62 -14.91 -2.44
N THR A 187 6.78 -15.59 -3.24
CA THR A 187 6.97 -17.00 -3.58
C THR A 187 6.43 -17.30 -4.97
N LYS A 188 7.07 -18.27 -5.66
CA LYS A 188 6.53 -18.87 -6.91
C LYS A 188 5.53 -19.98 -6.65
N VAL A 189 5.33 -20.36 -5.40
CA VAL A 189 4.33 -21.37 -5.06
C VAL A 189 2.98 -20.68 -5.03
N GLY A 190 2.14 -20.95 -6.04
CA GLY A 190 0.76 -20.49 -6.04
C GLY A 190 -0.04 -21.18 -4.94
N PHE A 191 -0.90 -20.42 -4.25
CA PHE A 191 -1.89 -21.01 -3.36
C PHE A 191 -3.03 -21.54 -4.22
N THR A 192 -3.18 -22.86 -4.27
CA THR A 192 -4.11 -23.53 -5.19
C THR A 192 -4.98 -24.55 -4.46
N TYR A 193 -6.21 -24.69 -4.91
CA TYR A 193 -7.20 -25.61 -4.36
C TYR A 193 -7.17 -26.99 -5.05
N ASN A 194 -6.53 -27.10 -6.23
CA ASN A 194 -6.57 -28.27 -7.10
C ASN A 194 -5.21 -28.63 -7.73
N ASN A 195 -4.12 -28.21 -7.12
CA ASN A 195 -2.73 -28.41 -7.61
C ASN A 195 -2.42 -27.72 -8.95
N LYS A 196 -3.13 -26.65 -9.31
CA LYS A 196 -2.80 -25.80 -10.45
C LYS A 196 -1.41 -25.20 -10.27
N VAL A 197 -0.61 -25.25 -11.32
CA VAL A 197 0.76 -24.71 -11.28
C VAL A 197 0.73 -23.25 -11.71
N PHE A 198 1.23 -22.36 -10.83
CA PHE A 198 1.37 -20.95 -11.14
C PHE A 198 2.38 -20.76 -12.28
N LYS A 199 1.96 -19.98 -13.27
CA LYS A 199 2.83 -19.49 -14.35
C LYS A 199 2.74 -17.97 -14.33
N PRO A 200 3.85 -17.25 -14.06
CA PRO A 200 3.83 -15.80 -14.02
C PRO A 200 3.35 -15.20 -15.33
N SER A 201 2.46 -14.25 -15.25
CA SER A 201 2.05 -13.44 -16.41
C SER A 201 3.14 -12.43 -16.75
N THR A 202 3.44 -12.27 -18.04
CA THR A 202 4.33 -11.21 -18.53
C THR A 202 3.59 -9.88 -18.76
N SER A 203 2.32 -9.79 -18.37
CA SER A 203 1.53 -8.58 -18.46
C SER A 203 2.22 -7.44 -17.71
N LYS A 204 2.16 -6.25 -18.30
CA LYS A 204 2.65 -5.02 -17.66
C LYS A 204 1.58 -4.33 -16.82
N LYS A 205 0.36 -4.87 -16.81
CA LYS A 205 -0.77 -4.32 -16.07
C LYS A 205 -0.68 -4.73 -14.60
N SER A 206 -1.12 -3.85 -13.72
CA SER A 206 -1.39 -4.17 -12.33
C SER A 206 -2.68 -4.98 -12.22
N HIS A 207 -2.77 -5.84 -11.21
CA HIS A 207 -4.00 -6.54 -10.83
C HIS A 207 -4.95 -5.63 -10.05
N TYR A 208 -4.46 -4.48 -9.58
CA TYR A 208 -5.32 -3.52 -8.89
C TYR A 208 -6.15 -2.70 -9.86
N LYS A 209 -7.47 -2.90 -9.82
CA LYS A 209 -8.41 -2.24 -10.74
C LYS A 209 -8.62 -0.78 -10.32
N VAL A 210 -8.12 0.14 -11.13
CA VAL A 210 -8.20 1.58 -10.90
C VAL A 210 -9.25 2.22 -11.82
N GLU A 211 -10.45 2.40 -11.29
CA GLU A 211 -11.55 3.05 -12.01
C GLU A 211 -11.45 4.58 -11.90
N ALA A 212 -11.47 5.29 -13.03
CA ALA A 212 -11.64 6.72 -13.05
C ALA A 212 -13.10 7.10 -12.83
N SER A 213 -13.39 7.98 -11.86
CA SER A 213 -14.75 8.42 -11.56
C SER A 213 -14.76 9.81 -10.94
N ALA A 214 -15.62 10.70 -11.44
CA ALA A 214 -15.81 12.04 -10.88
C ALA A 214 -16.35 12.05 -9.44
N LYS A 215 -16.84 10.91 -8.92
CA LYS A 215 -17.38 10.79 -7.56
C LYS A 215 -16.35 10.27 -6.56
N LEU A 216 -15.28 9.65 -7.04
CA LEU A 216 -14.23 9.04 -6.23
C LEU A 216 -13.02 9.96 -6.12
N SER A 217 -12.21 9.78 -5.07
CA SER A 217 -10.89 10.41 -5.06
C SER A 217 -10.01 9.83 -6.16
N ASN A 218 -9.09 10.63 -6.67
CA ASN A 218 -7.99 10.10 -7.43
C ASN A 218 -7.14 9.16 -6.56
N VAL A 219 -6.53 8.19 -7.22
CA VAL A 219 -5.65 7.21 -6.58
C VAL A 219 -4.41 6.98 -7.42
N MET A 220 -3.30 6.74 -6.74
CA MET A 220 -2.08 6.22 -7.33
C MET A 220 -1.70 4.93 -6.59
N PHE A 221 -1.65 3.82 -7.32
CA PHE A 221 -1.04 2.58 -6.88
C PHE A 221 0.42 2.52 -7.32
N LEU A 222 1.27 2.05 -6.43
CA LEU A 222 2.69 1.80 -6.67
C LEU A 222 3.03 0.42 -6.13
N GLU A 223 3.48 -0.46 -7.00
CA GLU A 223 3.91 -1.81 -6.64
C GLU A 223 5.39 -1.98 -6.93
N ALA A 224 6.08 -2.71 -6.06
CA ALA A 224 7.53 -2.85 -6.14
C ALA A 224 8.00 -3.54 -7.40
N CYS A 225 7.20 -4.43 -7.97
CA CYS A 225 7.56 -5.18 -9.18
C CYS A 225 6.30 -5.72 -9.89
N ARG A 226 6.46 -6.17 -11.12
CA ARG A 226 5.43 -6.93 -11.83
C ARG A 226 5.31 -8.35 -11.28
N SER A 227 4.20 -9.02 -11.59
CA SER A 227 3.92 -10.40 -11.16
C SER A 227 4.93 -11.43 -11.65
N ASP A 228 5.68 -11.15 -12.74
CA ASP A 228 6.76 -12.02 -13.26
C ASP A 228 8.14 -11.74 -12.67
N GLN A 229 8.27 -10.69 -11.83
CA GLN A 229 9.54 -10.20 -11.31
C GLN A 229 9.73 -10.53 -9.83
N ILE A 230 10.95 -10.40 -9.35
CA ILE A 230 11.33 -10.67 -7.97
C ILE A 230 11.61 -9.36 -7.27
N ASN A 231 11.00 -9.16 -6.10
CA ASN A 231 11.29 -8.09 -5.18
C ASN A 231 12.24 -8.58 -4.09
N THR A 232 13.48 -8.11 -4.14
CA THR A 232 14.56 -8.48 -3.21
C THR A 232 14.91 -7.30 -2.32
N GLU A 233 15.08 -7.55 -1.03
CA GLU A 233 15.47 -6.50 -0.08
C GLU A 233 16.85 -5.94 -0.35
N ILE A 234 17.00 -4.64 -0.13
CA ILE A 234 18.26 -3.93 -0.21
C ILE A 234 18.90 -3.77 1.17
N LYS A 235 20.23 -3.77 1.22
CA LYS A 235 21.02 -3.56 2.46
C LYS A 235 21.53 -2.12 2.52
N ILE A 236 21.17 -1.40 3.58
CA ILE A 236 21.62 -0.04 3.84
C ILE A 236 22.28 0.01 5.22
N GLY A 237 23.59 0.06 5.24
CA GLY A 237 24.34 -0.10 6.49
C GLY A 237 24.12 -1.49 7.10
N SER A 238 23.65 -1.54 8.34
CA SER A 238 23.34 -2.80 9.05
C SER A 238 21.89 -3.27 8.87
N LYS A 239 21.03 -2.47 8.22
CA LYS A 239 19.60 -2.76 8.07
C LYS A 239 19.24 -3.19 6.65
N ARG A 240 18.13 -3.90 6.52
CA ARG A 240 17.53 -4.25 5.23
C ARG A 240 16.17 -3.58 5.10
N TYR A 241 15.82 -3.27 3.87
CA TYR A 241 14.56 -2.59 3.51
C TYR A 241 14.02 -3.14 2.19
N GLY A 242 12.71 -3.04 2.02
CA GLY A 242 12.11 -3.13 0.71
C GLY A 242 12.54 -1.97 -0.18
N PRO A 243 12.90 -2.23 -1.44
CA PRO A 243 13.40 -1.19 -2.34
C PRO A 243 12.37 -0.10 -2.60
N LEU A 244 11.08 -0.42 -2.70
CA LEU A 244 10.02 0.57 -2.88
C LEU A 244 9.88 1.46 -1.63
N SER A 245 9.80 0.86 -0.46
CA SER A 245 9.69 1.55 0.83
C SER A 245 10.86 2.49 1.07
N TYR A 246 12.08 2.04 0.79
CA TYR A 246 13.27 2.86 0.93
C TYR A 246 13.26 4.08 -0.01
N ASN A 247 12.99 3.87 -1.31
CA ASN A 247 12.97 4.96 -2.28
C ASN A 247 11.81 5.94 -2.02
N ILE A 248 10.64 5.47 -1.56
CA ILE A 248 9.56 6.34 -1.10
C ILE A 248 10.04 7.19 0.09
N ALA A 249 10.70 6.59 1.08
CA ALA A 249 11.20 7.33 2.24
C ALA A 249 12.22 8.41 1.84
N GLN A 250 13.14 8.13 0.91
CA GLN A 250 14.07 9.14 0.39
C GLN A 250 13.34 10.28 -0.34
N THR A 251 12.34 9.94 -1.16
CA THR A 251 11.52 10.91 -1.87
C THR A 251 10.74 11.80 -0.90
N LEU A 252 10.11 11.21 0.11
CA LEU A 252 9.32 11.92 1.11
C LEU A 252 10.14 12.86 1.98
N LYS A 253 11.42 12.58 2.23
CA LYS A 253 12.32 13.51 2.93
C LYS A 253 12.51 14.82 2.19
N GLN A 254 12.40 14.81 0.87
CA GLN A 254 12.59 15.98 0.00
C GLN A 254 11.25 16.64 -0.35
N LYS A 255 10.21 15.85 -0.61
CA LYS A 255 8.91 16.29 -1.11
C LYS A 255 7.77 15.57 -0.39
N PRO A 256 6.82 16.29 0.23
CA PRO A 256 5.67 15.68 0.87
C PRO A 256 4.68 15.14 -0.19
N LEU A 257 3.86 14.16 0.22
CA LEU A 257 2.69 13.78 -0.55
C LEU A 257 1.69 14.93 -0.61
N SER A 258 1.11 15.13 -1.78
CA SER A 258 0.10 16.16 -2.04
C SER A 258 -0.99 15.60 -2.96
N ILE A 259 -1.98 16.41 -3.28
CA ILE A 259 -2.97 16.06 -4.32
C ILE A 259 -2.35 16.05 -5.74
N ASN A 260 -1.19 16.69 -5.93
CA ASN A 260 -0.41 16.63 -7.16
C ASN A 260 0.55 15.44 -7.13
N ALA A 261 0.02 14.27 -7.42
CA ALA A 261 0.76 13.03 -7.35
C ALA A 261 1.81 12.87 -8.47
N ASN A 262 1.68 13.58 -9.57
CA ASN A 262 2.65 13.52 -10.68
C ASN A 262 4.04 14.00 -10.25
N GLU A 263 4.12 15.03 -9.41
CA GLU A 263 5.39 15.51 -8.87
C GLU A 263 6.06 14.45 -8.00
N PHE A 264 5.29 13.84 -7.10
CA PHE A 264 5.79 12.76 -6.25
C PHE A 264 6.28 11.57 -7.11
N HIS A 265 5.50 11.14 -8.09
CA HIS A 265 5.84 10.03 -8.98
C HIS A 265 7.11 10.28 -9.78
N THR A 266 7.26 11.50 -10.33
CA THR A 266 8.48 11.90 -11.07
C THR A 266 9.72 11.86 -10.17
N ASN A 267 9.61 12.39 -8.95
CA ASN A 267 10.72 12.37 -7.99
C ASN A 267 11.06 10.95 -7.53
N LEU A 268 10.04 10.09 -7.31
CA LEU A 268 10.26 8.69 -6.96
C LEU A 268 10.97 7.93 -8.07
N LYS A 269 10.56 8.10 -9.33
CA LYS A 269 11.27 7.52 -10.48
C LYS A 269 12.71 7.99 -10.56
N ALA A 270 12.96 9.27 -10.36
CA ALA A 270 14.33 9.80 -10.34
C ALA A 270 15.16 9.21 -9.18
N ALA A 271 14.58 9.04 -7.99
CA ALA A 271 15.26 8.41 -6.86
C ALA A 271 15.61 6.94 -7.16
N ILE A 272 14.69 6.20 -7.78
CA ILE A 272 14.90 4.81 -8.21
C ILE A 272 16.04 4.72 -9.25
N MET A 273 16.01 5.57 -10.27
CA MET A 273 16.99 5.53 -11.36
C MET A 273 18.41 5.95 -10.90
N ASN A 274 18.51 6.91 -10.00
CA ASN A 274 19.78 7.51 -9.61
C ASN A 274 20.33 6.98 -8.27
N GLY A 275 19.48 6.31 -7.48
CA GLY A 275 19.81 5.92 -6.11
C GLY A 275 20.63 4.65 -5.98
N GLY A 276 20.73 3.82 -7.01
CA GLY A 276 21.43 2.51 -6.96
C GLY A 276 20.81 1.48 -6.01
N HIS A 277 19.59 1.74 -5.53
CA HIS A 277 18.88 0.90 -4.58
C HIS A 277 17.63 0.26 -5.19
N TRP A 278 17.75 -0.18 -6.44
CA TRP A 278 16.71 -0.83 -7.22
C TRP A 278 17.32 -1.85 -8.17
N SER A 279 16.74 -3.03 -8.27
CA SER A 279 17.24 -4.06 -9.17
C SER A 279 16.95 -3.73 -10.63
N ASN A 280 17.92 -3.96 -11.53
CA ASN A 280 17.74 -3.79 -12.97
C ASN A 280 16.66 -4.72 -13.55
N ASN A 281 16.33 -5.80 -12.84
CA ASN A 281 15.32 -6.77 -13.24
C ASN A 281 13.96 -6.53 -12.57
N GLN A 282 13.76 -5.36 -12.00
CA GLN A 282 12.56 -4.97 -11.26
C GLN A 282 12.00 -3.68 -11.84
N ASN A 283 10.71 -3.64 -12.10
CA ASN A 283 10.03 -2.45 -12.62
C ASN A 283 9.03 -1.94 -11.57
N LEU A 284 9.07 -0.67 -11.29
CA LEU A 284 7.99 0.01 -10.58
C LEU A 284 6.72 -0.09 -11.41
N VAL A 285 5.69 -0.72 -10.88
CA VAL A 285 4.35 -0.71 -11.47
C VAL A 285 3.59 0.49 -10.93
N THR A 286 2.91 1.19 -11.81
CA THR A 286 2.14 2.40 -11.44
C THR A 286 0.81 2.36 -12.16
N GLU A 287 -0.28 2.42 -11.37
CA GLU A 287 -1.64 2.60 -11.87
C GLU A 287 -2.26 3.87 -11.27
N THR A 288 -2.95 4.63 -12.09
CA THR A 288 -3.58 5.90 -11.70
C THR A 288 -4.98 6.01 -12.25
N SER A 289 -5.85 6.73 -11.56
CA SER A 289 -7.22 7.00 -11.98
C SER A 289 -7.39 8.34 -12.72
N TYR A 290 -6.30 9.00 -13.09
CA TYR A 290 -6.31 10.33 -13.70
C TYR A 290 -5.32 10.44 -14.85
#